data_1ea4f2d0015519e922417a1ca2c5dfad
#
_entry.id   1ea4f2d0015519e922417a1ca2c5dfad
#
_cell.length_a   1.000
_cell.length_b   1.000
_cell.length_c   1.000
_cell.angle_alpha   90.00
_cell.angle_beta   90.00
_cell.angle_gamma   90.00
#
_symmetry.space_group_name_H-M   'P 1'
#
loop_
_entity.id
_entity.type
_entity.pdbx_description
1 polymer ?
#
loop_
_entity_poly.entity_id
_entity_poly.type
_entity_poly.pdbx_seq_one_letter_code
_entity_poly.pdbx_strand_id
1 'polypeptide(L)'
;MAIAIGAAFVATPVAHADNNWIAMAMSDSTGQIKFVDGGTSQGAAEQKAMETCRKAISDCRLLASGQGGCIALVLNSAKTKYFGGWGPTREEAEAAALGIAGGGTVQAGHGHCQGDGGAGGG
;
A
#
# COMPACT_ATOMS: atom_id res chain seq x y z
N MET A 1 -41.23 -4.61 -10.54
CA MET A 1 -40.75 -4.48 -10.27
C MET A 1 -39.89 -4.30 -9.90
N ALA A 2 -39.65 -4.33 -9.83
CA ALA A 2 -38.76 -4.18 -9.45
C ALA A 2 -38.00 -3.93 -9.12
N ILE A 3 -38.06 -3.76 -9.06
CA ILE A 3 -37.38 -3.55 -8.64
C ILE A 3 -36.54 -3.33 -8.34
N ALA A 4 -36.65 -3.18 -8.30
CA ALA A 4 -35.84 -2.96 -7.93
C ALA A 4 -35.07 -2.92 -7.65
N ILE A 5 -35.16 -3.01 -7.74
CA ILE A 5 -34.40 -3.00 -7.38
C ILE A 5 -33.49 -2.77 -7.22
N GLY A 6 -33.53 -2.61 -7.28
CA GLY A 6 -32.64 -2.40 -7.01
C GLY A 6 -31.90 -2.01 -6.75
N ALA A 7 -32.13 -1.92 -6.65
CA ALA A 7 -31.39 -1.65 -6.27
C ALA A 7 -30.68 -1.33 -5.87
N ALA A 8 -30.90 -1.33 -5.74
CA ALA A 8 -30.26 -1.16 -5.29
C ALA A 8 -29.49 -1.02 -4.96
N PHE A 9 -29.50 -1.03 -4.92
CA PHE A 9 -28.73 -1.01 -4.51
C PHE A 9 -27.89 -0.68 -4.33
N VAL A 10 -28.09 -0.59 -4.42
CA VAL A 10 -27.41 -0.30 -4.14
C VAL A 10 -26.62 0.07 -3.80
N ALA A 11 -26.54 0.17 -3.69
CA ALA A 11 -25.90 0.48 -3.23
C ALA A 11 -25.13 0.86 -3.03
N THR A 12 -25.01 0.97 -2.98
CA THR A 12 -24.29 1.21 -2.65
C THR A 12 -23.54 1.66 -2.21
N PRO A 13 -23.76 1.67 -2.10
CA PRO A 13 -22.90 2.42 -1.53
C PRO A 13 -21.78 2.19 -0.89
N VAL A 14 -21.76 1.71 -0.65
CA VAL A 14 -20.69 1.31 -0.29
C VAL A 14 -19.56 2.09 -0.67
N ALA A 15 -19.62 2.75 -1.59
CA ALA A 15 -18.56 3.45 -2.10
C ALA A 15 -17.90 4.36 -1.13
N HIS A 16 -18.63 4.85 -0.21
CA HIS A 16 -18.04 5.78 0.68
C HIS A 16 -17.02 5.23 1.56
N ALA A 17 -17.02 3.96 1.72
CA ALA A 17 -16.00 3.39 2.52
C ALA A 17 -14.69 3.36 1.82
N ASP A 18 -14.63 3.82 0.63
CA ASP A 18 -13.48 3.57 -0.18
C ASP A 18 -12.33 4.51 0.02
N ASN A 19 -12.44 5.45 0.94
CA ASN A 19 -11.31 6.33 1.21
C ASN A 19 -10.30 5.68 2.13
N ASN A 20 -10.10 4.41 1.98
CA ASN A 20 -9.13 3.67 2.79
C ASN A 20 -8.10 2.92 1.96
N TRP A 21 -7.94 3.27 0.71
CA TRP A 21 -6.89 2.66 -0.09
C TRP A 21 -5.53 3.19 0.33
N ILE A 22 -4.57 2.29 0.43
CA ILE A 22 -3.19 2.62 0.80
C ILE A 22 -2.25 2.19 -0.31
N ALA A 23 -1.11 2.86 -0.37
CA ALA A 23 -0.07 2.50 -1.31
C ALA A 23 1.29 2.92 -0.76
N MET A 24 2.32 2.23 -1.15
CA MET A 24 3.68 2.53 -0.73
C MET A 24 4.60 2.53 -1.94
N ALA A 25 5.40 3.57 -2.06
CA ALA A 25 6.43 3.69 -3.09
C ALA A 25 7.78 3.86 -2.43
N MET A 26 8.84 3.55 -3.16
CA MET A 26 10.19 3.58 -2.62
C MET A 26 11.18 4.00 -3.68
N SER A 27 12.22 4.68 -3.24
CA SER A 27 13.40 4.96 -4.05
C SER A 27 14.49 3.94 -3.69
N ASP A 28 14.94 3.18 -4.67
CA ASP A 28 16.00 2.20 -4.41
C ASP A 28 17.35 2.87 -4.14
N SER A 29 17.59 4.03 -4.73
CA SER A 29 18.88 4.68 -4.54
C SER A 29 19.04 5.33 -3.17
N THR A 30 17.94 5.80 -2.58
CA THR A 30 18.02 6.50 -1.28
C THR A 30 17.45 5.69 -0.13
N GLY A 31 16.66 4.66 -0.43
CA GLY A 31 15.97 3.90 0.60
C GLY A 31 14.76 4.60 1.18
N GLN A 32 14.38 5.74 0.64
CA GLN A 32 13.21 6.46 1.16
C GLN A 32 11.92 5.81 0.73
N ILE A 33 10.98 5.78 1.66
CA ILE A 33 9.66 5.20 1.46
C ILE A 33 8.62 6.29 1.59
N LYS A 34 7.61 6.24 0.73
CA LYS A 34 6.44 7.11 0.85
C LYS A 34 5.20 6.25 0.95
N PHE A 35 4.45 6.44 2.01
CA PHE A 35 3.21 5.74 2.28
C PHE A 35 2.06 6.72 2.21
N VAL A 36 1.00 6.37 1.49
CA VAL A 36 -0.20 7.18 1.44
C VAL A 36 -1.40 6.39 1.91
N ASP A 37 -2.36 7.08 2.47
CA ASP A 37 -3.55 6.54 3.09
C ASP A 37 -4.73 7.40 2.64
N GLY A 38 -5.92 6.86 2.73
CA GLY A 38 -7.11 7.63 2.39
C GLY A 38 -7.37 7.77 0.92
N GLY A 39 -6.78 6.92 0.10
CA GLY A 39 -7.04 6.96 -1.33
C GLY A 39 -8.45 6.53 -1.67
N THR A 40 -9.02 7.14 -2.71
CA THR A 40 -10.38 6.84 -3.11
C THR A 40 -10.47 5.59 -3.99
N SER A 41 -9.34 5.15 -4.52
CA SER A 41 -9.26 3.93 -5.33
C SER A 41 -7.83 3.44 -5.32
N GLN A 42 -7.62 2.22 -5.80
CA GLN A 42 -6.27 1.68 -5.93
C GLN A 42 -5.41 2.58 -6.80
N GLY A 43 -5.92 2.96 -7.96
CA GLY A 43 -5.16 3.80 -8.88
C GLY A 43 -4.82 5.15 -8.29
N ALA A 44 -5.76 5.76 -7.56
CA ALA A 44 -5.52 7.05 -6.93
C ALA A 44 -4.46 6.96 -5.85
N ALA A 45 -4.50 5.91 -5.04
CA ALA A 45 -3.50 5.71 -3.98
C ALA A 45 -2.12 5.47 -4.59
N GLU A 46 -2.04 4.64 -5.60
CA GLU A 46 -0.76 4.34 -6.25
C GLU A 46 -0.17 5.58 -6.89
N GLN A 47 -1.00 6.35 -7.58
CA GLN A 47 -0.55 7.57 -8.23
C GLN A 47 -0.04 8.57 -7.19
N LYS A 48 -0.76 8.70 -6.09
CA LYS A 48 -0.36 9.62 -5.02
C LYS A 48 0.96 9.21 -4.39
N ALA A 49 1.16 7.93 -4.14
CA ALA A 49 2.41 7.44 -3.58
C ALA A 49 3.58 7.73 -4.53
N MET A 50 3.39 7.46 -5.81
CA MET A 50 4.43 7.71 -6.79
C MET A 50 4.71 9.20 -6.94
N GLU A 51 3.69 10.04 -6.98
CA GLU A 51 3.88 11.49 -7.06
C GLU A 51 4.64 12.02 -5.85
N THR A 52 4.25 11.55 -4.67
CA THR A 52 4.90 11.99 -3.44
C THR A 52 6.38 11.63 -3.43
N CYS A 53 6.69 10.42 -3.89
CA CYS A 53 8.06 9.97 -3.99
C CYS A 53 8.83 10.79 -5.04
N ARG A 54 8.24 11.01 -6.19
CA ARG A 54 8.91 11.70 -7.30
C ARG A 54 9.16 13.18 -7.05
N LYS A 55 8.46 13.78 -6.11
CA LYS A 55 8.72 15.19 -5.78
C LYS A 55 10.13 15.42 -5.32
N ALA A 56 10.73 14.45 -4.67
CA ALA A 56 12.09 14.59 -4.13
C ALA A 56 13.10 13.70 -4.84
N ILE A 57 12.64 12.64 -5.48
CA ILE A 57 13.51 11.58 -5.96
C ILE A 57 13.01 11.09 -7.30
N SER A 58 13.93 10.79 -8.21
CA SER A 58 13.52 10.40 -9.56
C SER A 58 13.31 8.91 -9.75
N ASP A 59 13.94 8.06 -8.96
CA ASP A 59 13.90 6.61 -9.17
C ASP A 59 12.91 5.91 -8.26
N CYS A 60 11.65 6.27 -8.35
CA CYS A 60 10.64 5.69 -7.49
C CYS A 60 9.95 4.52 -8.16
N ARG A 61 9.61 3.51 -7.36
CA ARG A 61 8.79 2.40 -7.83
C ARG A 61 7.71 2.08 -6.80
N LEU A 62 6.61 1.57 -7.28
CA LEU A 62 5.52 1.17 -6.42
C LEU A 62 5.86 -0.17 -5.78
N LEU A 63 5.66 -0.28 -4.47
CA LEU A 63 5.92 -1.51 -3.75
C LEU A 63 4.67 -2.36 -3.59
N ALA A 64 3.58 -1.74 -3.14
CA ALA A 64 2.34 -2.46 -2.89
C ALA A 64 1.20 -1.47 -2.69
N SER A 65 -0.01 -1.95 -2.85
CA SER A 65 -1.21 -1.17 -2.56
C SER A 65 -2.34 -2.12 -2.16
N GLY A 66 -3.35 -1.59 -1.49
CA GLY A 66 -4.53 -2.37 -1.13
C GLY A 66 -5.56 -1.52 -0.44
N GLN A 67 -6.69 -2.12 -0.15
CA GLN A 67 -7.80 -1.43 0.51
C GLN A 67 -7.72 -1.73 2.00
N GLY A 68 -7.44 -0.72 2.81
CA GLY A 68 -7.23 -0.92 4.23
C GLY A 68 -6.00 -1.78 4.48
N GLY A 69 -5.91 -2.33 5.66
CA GLY A 69 -4.84 -3.25 6.00
C GLY A 69 -3.49 -2.60 6.15
N CYS A 70 -2.46 -3.34 5.82
CA CYS A 70 -1.08 -2.94 6.02
C CYS A 70 -0.22 -3.25 4.81
N ILE A 71 0.89 -2.53 4.70
CA ILE A 71 1.93 -2.84 3.74
C ILE A 71 3.23 -3.02 4.53
N ALA A 72 3.90 -4.13 4.30
CA ALA A 72 5.16 -4.44 4.97
C ALA A 72 6.31 -4.38 3.97
N LEU A 73 7.50 -4.13 4.48
CA LEU A 73 8.71 -4.05 3.69
C LEU A 73 9.65 -5.16 4.09
N VAL A 74 10.22 -5.85 3.11
CA VAL A 74 11.17 -6.94 3.32
C VAL A 74 12.41 -6.69 2.48
N LEU A 75 13.57 -6.91 3.08
CA LEU A 75 14.83 -6.95 2.34
C LEU A 75 15.11 -8.42 2.03
N ASN A 76 15.37 -8.75 0.78
CA ASN A 76 15.57 -10.14 0.39
C ASN A 76 16.84 -10.72 1.03
N SER A 77 16.98 -12.04 0.98
CA SER A 77 18.10 -12.72 1.64
C SER A 77 19.45 -12.29 1.11
N ALA A 78 19.52 -11.96 -0.16
CA ALA A 78 20.76 -11.48 -0.77
C ALA A 78 21.08 -10.04 -0.39
N LYS A 79 20.16 -9.34 0.26
CA LYS A 79 20.29 -7.94 0.66
C LYS A 79 20.50 -7.01 -0.52
N THR A 80 19.89 -7.33 -1.63
CA THR A 80 20.05 -6.57 -2.87
C THR A 80 18.82 -5.76 -3.24
N LYS A 81 17.64 -6.12 -2.70
CA LYS A 81 16.41 -5.45 -3.13
C LYS A 81 15.35 -5.54 -2.05
N TYR A 82 14.56 -4.49 -1.94
CA TYR A 82 13.40 -4.45 -1.07
C TYR A 82 12.14 -4.83 -1.82
N PHE A 83 11.22 -5.49 -1.11
CA PHE A 83 9.92 -5.89 -1.64
C PHE A 83 8.84 -5.46 -0.68
N GLY A 84 7.69 -5.07 -1.21
CA GLY A 84 6.54 -4.73 -0.42
C GLY A 84 5.45 -5.76 -0.57
N GLY A 85 4.67 -5.96 0.49
CA GLY A 85 3.52 -6.84 0.44
C GLY A 85 2.36 -6.23 1.20
N TRP A 86 1.16 -6.45 0.73
CA TRP A 86 -0.06 -5.99 1.37
C TRP A 86 -0.77 -7.16 2.03
N GLY A 87 -1.41 -6.89 3.17
CA GLY A 87 -2.27 -7.84 3.82
C GLY A 87 -3.26 -7.13 4.73
N PRO A 88 -4.36 -7.80 5.12
CA PRO A 88 -5.34 -7.19 6.02
C PRO A 88 -4.78 -6.88 7.39
N THR A 89 -3.76 -7.60 7.82
CA THR A 89 -3.07 -7.36 9.09
C THR A 89 -1.60 -7.20 8.82
N ARG A 90 -0.87 -6.70 9.83
CA ARG A 90 0.57 -6.54 9.71
C ARG A 90 1.26 -7.88 9.45
N GLU A 91 0.85 -8.92 10.16
CA GLU A 91 1.45 -10.25 9.98
C GLU A 91 1.22 -10.79 8.57
N GLU A 92 0.03 -10.59 8.05
CA GLU A 92 -0.28 -11.05 6.70
C GLU A 92 0.47 -10.25 5.65
N ALA A 93 0.64 -8.95 5.88
CA ALA A 93 1.43 -8.11 4.99
C ALA A 93 2.89 -8.56 4.98
N GLU A 94 3.43 -8.89 6.15
CA GLU A 94 4.79 -9.38 6.26
C GLU A 94 4.95 -10.72 5.55
N ALA A 95 3.99 -11.61 5.71
CA ALA A 95 4.03 -12.90 5.04
C ALA A 95 3.96 -12.71 3.51
N ALA A 96 3.12 -11.79 3.05
CA ALA A 96 3.01 -11.51 1.62
C ALA A 96 4.32 -10.96 1.06
N ALA A 97 4.94 -10.04 1.78
CA ALA A 97 6.21 -9.46 1.34
C ALA A 97 7.31 -10.50 1.31
N LEU A 98 7.37 -11.36 2.33
CA LEU A 98 8.34 -12.45 2.38
C LEU A 98 8.14 -13.43 1.23
N GLY A 99 6.89 -13.72 0.89
CA GLY A 99 6.60 -14.61 -0.24
C GLY A 99 7.05 -14.02 -1.57
N ILE A 100 6.83 -12.74 -1.76
CA ILE A 100 7.24 -12.05 -2.99
C ILE A 100 8.76 -12.02 -3.09
N ALA A 101 9.44 -11.76 -1.98
CA ALA A 101 10.89 -11.66 -1.95
C ALA A 101 11.58 -13.03 -2.00
N GLY A 102 10.85 -14.09 -1.76
CA GLY A 102 11.46 -15.42 -1.67
C GLY A 102 12.25 -15.63 -0.39
N GLY A 103 11.83 -14.97 0.66
CA GLY A 103 12.54 -15.01 1.95
C GLY A 103 13.25 -13.69 2.21
N GLY A 104 13.83 -13.56 3.37
CA GLY A 104 14.55 -12.35 3.72
C GLY A 104 14.20 -11.86 5.11
N THR A 105 14.38 -10.57 5.33
CA THR A 105 14.20 -9.94 6.63
C THR A 105 13.14 -8.86 6.57
N VAL A 106 12.14 -8.97 7.44
CA VAL A 106 11.12 -7.94 7.59
C VAL A 106 11.75 -6.69 8.17
N GLN A 107 11.47 -5.55 7.53
CA GLN A 107 11.94 -4.26 8.01
C GLN A 107 10.85 -3.66 8.90
N ALA A 108 10.85 -4.06 10.17
CA ALA A 108 9.73 -3.81 11.07
C ALA A 108 9.40 -2.33 11.25
N GLY A 109 10.40 -1.48 11.22
CA GLY A 109 10.17 -0.05 11.40
C GLY A 109 9.62 0.65 10.17
N HIS A 110 9.49 -0.03 9.07
CA HIS A 110 9.10 0.58 7.80
C HIS A 110 7.76 0.10 7.27
N GLY A 111 7.08 -0.78 8.00
CA GLY A 111 5.73 -1.19 7.61
C GLY A 111 4.71 -0.17 8.11
N HIS A 112 3.65 0.03 7.33
CA HIS A 112 2.61 0.99 7.66
C HIS A 112 1.24 0.39 7.43
N CYS A 113 0.29 0.75 8.28
CA CYS A 113 -1.09 0.30 8.17
C CYS A 113 -2.01 1.48 7.92
N GLN A 114 -3.18 1.19 7.38
CA GLN A 114 -4.21 2.19 7.17
C GLN A 114 -4.52 2.84 8.51
N GLY A 115 -4.56 4.17 8.52
CA GLY A 115 -4.77 4.89 9.76
C GLY A 115 -3.51 5.25 10.54
N ASP A 116 -2.34 4.87 10.07
CA ASP A 116 -1.09 5.23 10.73
C ASP A 116 -0.72 6.71 10.52
N GLY A 117 -1.56 7.41 9.84
CA GLY A 117 -1.40 8.84 9.69
C GLY A 117 -0.41 9.24 8.68
N GLY A 118 -0.08 8.34 7.84
CA GLY A 118 0.92 8.81 7.26
C GLY A 118 1.15 9.05 5.87
N ALA A 119 0.64 10.01 5.31
CA ALA A 119 1.17 10.44 4.05
C ALA A 119 2.64 10.79 4.24
N GLY A 120 3.48 10.18 3.47
CA GLY A 120 4.90 10.45 3.56
C GLY A 120 5.58 9.88 4.77
N GLY A 121 4.92 8.99 5.45
CA GLY A 121 5.53 8.33 6.57
C GLY A 121 6.68 7.50 6.12
N GLY A 122 7.65 7.55 6.14
CA GLY A 122 8.73 6.74 5.64
C GLY A 122 9.85 6.63 6.61
#